data_8afdaaefee13c5cff7514da8073f7605
#
_entry.id   8afdaaefee13c5cff7514da8073f7605
#
_cell.length_a   1.000
_cell.length_b   1.000
_cell.length_c   1.000
_cell.angle_alpha   90.00
_cell.angle_beta   90.00
_cell.angle_gamma   90.00
#
_symmetry.space_group_name_H-M   'P 1'
#
loop_
_entity.id
_entity.type
_entity.pdbx_description
1 polymer ?
#
loop_
_entity_poly.entity_id
_entity_poly.type
_entity_poly.pdbx_seq_one_letter_code
_entity_poly.pdbx_strand_id
1 'polypeptide(L)'
;MHNDHVKPTLLNKEPQSTVGHSTYERIKHDIIFGNLAPGTKLKLDGLKTMYAASVSTLRETLNRLASDGFVSAEEQRGFFVTPVSKDDLSEIANLRILLECHALRESVENGDTDWEGDLVAAHHNLHLMERRMKSGDETEKELWKRYDWEFHLALIRACNSKNMLELHAVLFWKYLRYQMLVLTYRGDEAAQEHKDIFDAALARDSQAAARRLEEHITNGLVHTLDAM
;
A
#
# COMPACT_ATOMS: atom_id res chain seq x y z
N MET A 1 10.38 4.17 -30.58
CA MET A 1 9.32 3.44 -29.90
C MET A 1 9.00 4.21 -28.64
N HIS A 2 7.84 4.89 -28.60
CA HIS A 2 7.46 5.69 -27.43
C HIS A 2 7.02 4.75 -26.31
N ASN A 3 7.73 4.82 -25.20
CA ASN A 3 7.34 4.12 -23.97
C ASN A 3 6.33 5.02 -23.26
N ASP A 4 5.04 4.69 -23.38
CA ASP A 4 3.99 5.28 -22.55
C ASP A 4 4.20 4.80 -21.10
N HIS A 5 4.87 5.62 -20.29
CA HIS A 5 5.02 5.39 -18.87
C HIS A 5 3.64 5.49 -18.21
N VAL A 6 3.04 4.36 -17.91
CA VAL A 6 1.84 4.28 -17.08
C VAL A 6 2.23 4.71 -15.66
N LYS A 7 1.96 5.94 -15.30
CA LYS A 7 2.00 6.40 -13.91
C LYS A 7 0.87 5.72 -13.16
N PRO A 8 1.14 4.92 -12.11
CA PRO A 8 0.07 4.37 -11.28
C PRO A 8 -0.52 5.48 -10.43
N THR A 9 -1.67 5.93 -10.83
CA THR A 9 -2.43 7.02 -10.22
C THR A 9 -3.24 6.48 -9.05
N LEU A 10 -2.75 6.65 -7.83
CA LEU A 10 -3.55 6.37 -6.63
C LEU A 10 -3.85 7.63 -5.79
N LEU A 11 -3.24 8.78 -6.08
CA LEU A 11 -3.53 10.04 -5.38
C LEU A 11 -3.30 11.31 -6.24
N ASN A 12 -3.14 11.20 -7.55
CA ASN A 12 -3.04 12.37 -8.42
C ASN A 12 -4.43 12.84 -8.87
N LYS A 13 -4.63 14.16 -8.91
CA LYS A 13 -5.77 14.79 -9.59
C LYS A 13 -5.76 14.38 -11.06
N GLU A 14 -6.57 13.40 -11.40
CA GLU A 14 -6.76 12.90 -12.75
C GLU A 14 -8.00 13.52 -13.40
N PRO A 15 -8.03 13.64 -14.73
CA PRO A 15 -9.19 14.13 -15.44
C PRO A 15 -10.35 13.13 -15.30
N GLN A 16 -11.47 13.60 -14.76
CA GLN A 16 -12.79 12.96 -14.75
C GLN A 16 -12.81 11.47 -14.36
N SER A 17 -12.47 11.17 -13.08
CA SER A 17 -12.81 9.85 -12.52
C SER A 17 -14.33 9.70 -12.52
N THR A 18 -14.83 8.54 -12.98
CA THR A 18 -16.26 8.24 -12.87
C THR A 18 -16.69 8.26 -11.41
N VAL A 19 -17.96 8.57 -11.13
CA VAL A 19 -18.51 8.55 -9.75
C VAL A 19 -18.23 7.22 -9.06
N GLY A 20 -18.27 6.11 -9.80
CA GLY A 20 -17.95 4.77 -9.30
C GLY A 20 -16.47 4.63 -8.87
N HIS A 21 -15.53 5.14 -9.65
CA HIS A 21 -14.11 5.10 -9.30
C HIS A 21 -13.80 5.95 -8.06
N SER A 22 -14.32 7.17 -8.02
CA SER A 22 -14.19 8.04 -6.84
C SER A 22 -14.80 7.43 -5.58
N THR A 23 -15.96 6.76 -5.68
CA THR A 23 -16.61 6.07 -4.57
C THR A 23 -15.80 4.87 -4.09
N TYR A 24 -15.23 4.09 -5.00
CA TYR A 24 -14.36 2.96 -4.70
C TYR A 24 -13.12 3.42 -3.89
N GLU A 25 -12.39 4.42 -4.37
CA GLU A 25 -11.18 4.91 -3.68
C GLU A 25 -11.52 5.48 -2.29
N ARG A 26 -12.62 6.20 -2.14
CA ARG A 26 -13.06 6.74 -0.85
C ARG A 26 -13.43 5.65 0.15
N ILE A 27 -14.21 4.65 -0.24
CA ILE A 27 -14.57 3.54 0.65
C ILE A 27 -13.34 2.71 1.01
N LYS A 28 -12.46 2.43 0.04
CA LYS A 28 -11.19 1.74 0.25
C LYS A 28 -10.31 2.49 1.26
N HIS A 29 -10.16 3.80 1.09
CA HIS A 29 -9.44 4.66 2.02
C HIS A 29 -10.02 4.56 3.43
N ASP A 30 -11.34 4.70 3.59
CA ASP A 30 -11.98 4.64 4.90
C ASP A 30 -11.84 3.27 5.59
N ILE A 31 -11.76 2.18 4.81
CA ILE A 31 -11.44 0.84 5.33
C ILE A 31 -9.98 0.75 5.79
N ILE A 32 -9.04 1.25 4.98
CA ILE A 32 -7.60 1.19 5.28
C ILE A 32 -7.26 2.03 6.52
N PHE A 33 -7.82 3.23 6.62
CA PHE A 33 -7.54 4.16 7.71
C PHE A 33 -8.47 3.97 8.94
N GLY A 34 -9.31 2.91 8.94
CA GLY A 34 -10.10 2.50 10.10
C GLY A 34 -11.40 3.28 10.34
N ASN A 35 -11.76 4.23 9.46
CA ASN A 35 -13.05 4.95 9.52
C ASN A 35 -14.22 3.98 9.34
N LEU A 36 -14.03 2.91 8.58
CA LEU A 36 -14.90 1.75 8.50
C LEU A 36 -14.21 0.56 9.17
N ALA A 37 -14.54 0.31 10.43
CA ALA A 37 -13.84 -0.69 11.25
C ALA A 37 -14.02 -2.13 10.74
N PRO A 38 -13.01 -3.02 10.95
CA PRO A 38 -13.11 -4.45 10.61
C PRO A 38 -14.36 -5.11 11.16
N GLY A 39 -15.01 -5.97 10.36
CA GLY A 39 -16.25 -6.68 10.71
C GLY A 39 -17.52 -5.82 10.67
N THR A 40 -17.42 -4.52 10.41
CA THR A 40 -18.58 -3.62 10.34
C THR A 40 -19.48 -3.95 9.15
N LYS A 41 -20.79 -4.03 9.39
CA LYS A 41 -21.79 -4.21 8.33
C LYS A 41 -21.94 -2.92 7.52
N LEU A 42 -21.77 -3.02 6.20
CA LEU A 42 -21.88 -1.92 5.24
C LEU A 42 -23.33 -1.78 4.76
N LYS A 43 -24.12 -0.96 5.48
CA LYS A 43 -25.53 -0.70 5.15
C LYS A 43 -25.64 0.28 3.99
N LEU A 44 -26.26 -0.13 2.87
CA LEU A 44 -26.34 0.67 1.65
C LEU A 44 -26.99 2.05 1.86
N ASP A 45 -28.02 2.14 2.71
CA ASP A 45 -28.70 3.42 3.00
C ASP A 45 -27.76 4.42 3.70
N GLY A 46 -26.96 3.95 4.66
CA GLY A 46 -25.93 4.78 5.30
C GLY A 46 -24.84 5.23 4.34
N LEU A 47 -24.33 4.28 3.54
CA LEU A 47 -23.28 4.57 2.54
C LEU A 47 -23.78 5.52 1.45
N LYS A 48 -25.04 5.44 1.04
CA LYS A 48 -25.66 6.36 0.08
C LYS A 48 -25.52 7.81 0.53
N THR A 49 -25.79 8.08 1.79
CA THR A 49 -25.67 9.42 2.36
C THR A 49 -24.21 9.83 2.51
N MET A 50 -23.37 8.93 3.04
CA MET A 50 -21.96 9.21 3.34
C MET A 50 -21.12 9.50 2.08
N TYR A 51 -21.35 8.73 1.00
CA TYR A 51 -20.56 8.83 -0.24
C TYR A 51 -21.28 9.54 -1.38
N ALA A 52 -22.53 9.99 -1.18
CA ALA A 52 -23.37 10.64 -2.20
C ALA A 52 -23.47 9.82 -3.50
N ALA A 53 -23.60 8.48 -3.38
CA ALA A 53 -23.60 7.54 -4.48
C ALA A 53 -24.93 6.77 -4.57
N SER A 54 -25.33 6.34 -5.77
CA SER A 54 -26.54 5.52 -5.97
C SER A 54 -26.34 4.11 -5.40
N VAL A 55 -27.47 3.43 -5.07
CA VAL A 55 -27.43 2.04 -4.56
C VAL A 55 -26.77 1.09 -5.59
N SER A 56 -27.00 1.31 -6.89
CA SER A 56 -26.35 0.52 -7.94
C SER A 56 -24.84 0.72 -7.97
N THR A 57 -24.37 1.98 -7.92
CA THR A 57 -22.94 2.32 -7.83
C THR A 57 -22.29 1.70 -6.58
N LEU A 58 -22.97 1.79 -5.44
CA LEU A 58 -22.46 1.20 -4.19
C LEU A 58 -22.36 -0.33 -4.27
N ARG A 59 -23.33 -1.02 -4.84
CA ARG A 59 -23.25 -2.48 -5.03
C ARG A 59 -22.08 -2.89 -5.93
N GLU A 60 -21.88 -2.19 -7.04
CA GLU A 60 -20.77 -2.41 -7.95
C GLU A 60 -19.42 -2.16 -7.22
N THR A 61 -19.32 -1.05 -6.53
CA THR A 61 -18.13 -0.68 -5.72
C THR A 61 -17.82 -1.73 -4.65
N LEU A 62 -18.84 -2.16 -3.88
CA LEU A 62 -18.65 -3.15 -2.82
C LEU A 62 -18.30 -4.53 -3.37
N ASN A 63 -18.83 -4.93 -4.52
CA ASN A 63 -18.44 -6.16 -5.19
C ASN A 63 -16.97 -6.09 -5.66
N ARG A 64 -16.53 -4.96 -6.19
CA ARG A 64 -15.14 -4.76 -6.57
C ARG A 64 -14.22 -4.81 -5.34
N LEU A 65 -14.59 -4.12 -4.24
CA LEU A 65 -13.86 -4.21 -2.97
C LEU A 65 -13.84 -5.62 -2.38
N ALA A 66 -14.89 -6.41 -2.64
CA ALA A 66 -14.92 -7.83 -2.25
C ALA A 66 -13.95 -8.67 -3.09
N SER A 67 -13.84 -8.42 -4.38
CA SER A 67 -12.84 -9.06 -5.25
C SER A 67 -11.41 -8.74 -4.80
N ASP A 68 -11.17 -7.51 -4.32
CA ASP A 68 -9.87 -7.08 -3.78
C ASP A 68 -9.64 -7.53 -2.32
N GLY A 69 -10.67 -8.12 -1.67
CA GLY A 69 -10.57 -8.67 -0.31
C GLY A 69 -10.69 -7.65 0.83
N PHE A 70 -11.09 -6.40 0.57
CA PHE A 70 -11.37 -5.39 1.60
C PHE A 70 -12.76 -5.53 2.21
N VAL A 71 -13.68 -6.15 1.48
CA VAL A 71 -15.06 -6.38 1.86
C VAL A 71 -15.38 -7.86 1.71
N SER A 72 -16.18 -8.42 2.60
CA SER A 72 -16.80 -9.74 2.44
C SER A 72 -18.26 -9.57 2.04
N ALA A 73 -18.69 -10.29 1.00
CA ALA A 73 -20.08 -10.40 0.59
C ALA A 73 -20.65 -11.70 1.18
N GLU A 74 -21.57 -11.58 2.13
CA GLU A 74 -22.25 -12.72 2.74
C GLU A 74 -23.64 -12.89 2.11
N GLU A 75 -23.94 -14.11 1.67
CA GLU A 75 -25.22 -14.40 1.04
C GLU A 75 -26.38 -14.07 2.00
N GLN A 76 -27.38 -13.35 1.51
CA GLN A 76 -28.57 -12.85 2.24
C GLN A 76 -28.26 -11.91 3.43
N ARG A 77 -27.02 -11.74 3.85
CA ARG A 77 -26.61 -10.87 4.97
C ARG A 77 -26.03 -9.53 4.52
N GLY A 78 -25.56 -9.46 3.26
CA GLY A 78 -25.01 -8.24 2.64
C GLY A 78 -23.48 -8.12 2.74
N PHE A 79 -22.99 -6.90 2.83
CA PHE A 79 -21.56 -6.59 2.79
C PHE A 79 -21.03 -6.24 4.18
N PHE A 80 -19.80 -6.69 4.45
CA PHE A 80 -19.08 -6.38 5.69
C PHE A 80 -17.65 -6.00 5.37
N VAL A 81 -17.04 -5.11 6.16
CA VAL A 81 -15.60 -4.90 6.13
C VAL A 81 -14.90 -6.20 6.53
N THR A 82 -13.98 -6.70 5.71
CA THR A 82 -13.28 -7.96 6.00
C THR A 82 -12.67 -7.92 7.41
N PRO A 83 -12.84 -8.92 8.26
CA PRO A 83 -12.18 -9.00 9.56
C PRO A 83 -10.65 -8.97 9.42
N VAL A 84 -9.95 -8.75 10.52
CA VAL A 84 -8.48 -8.83 10.60
C VAL A 84 -8.07 -9.98 11.50
N SER A 85 -6.94 -10.62 11.19
CA SER A 85 -6.35 -11.67 12.01
C SER A 85 -4.83 -11.67 11.92
N LYS A 86 -4.15 -12.23 12.93
CA LYS A 86 -2.70 -12.39 12.93
C LYS A 86 -2.23 -13.33 11.81
N ASP A 87 -3.02 -14.36 11.51
CA ASP A 87 -2.71 -15.33 10.45
C ASP A 87 -2.77 -14.67 9.06
N ASP A 88 -3.86 -13.92 8.75
CA ASP A 88 -3.99 -13.20 7.47
C ASP A 88 -2.89 -12.14 7.30
N LEU A 89 -2.52 -11.41 8.37
CA LEU A 89 -1.40 -10.47 8.33
C LEU A 89 -0.08 -11.18 7.98
N SER A 90 0.17 -12.35 8.59
CA SER A 90 1.37 -13.14 8.33
C SER A 90 1.41 -13.68 6.90
N GLU A 91 0.28 -14.15 6.36
CA GLU A 91 0.16 -14.58 4.97
C GLU A 91 0.43 -13.42 3.98
N ILE A 92 -0.15 -12.24 4.23
CA ILE A 92 0.07 -11.06 3.40
C ILE A 92 1.54 -10.64 3.42
N ALA A 93 2.18 -10.63 4.60
CA ALA A 93 3.60 -10.29 4.72
C ALA A 93 4.50 -11.26 3.95
N ASN A 94 4.24 -12.57 4.05
CA ASN A 94 4.97 -13.58 3.31
C ASN A 94 4.81 -13.43 1.78
N LEU A 95 3.60 -13.13 1.31
CA LEU A 95 3.36 -12.85 -0.11
C LEU A 95 4.07 -11.58 -0.57
N ARG A 96 4.12 -10.53 0.26
CA ARG A 96 4.89 -9.32 -0.03
C ARG A 96 6.37 -9.63 -0.17
N ILE A 97 6.97 -10.38 0.76
CA ILE A 97 8.38 -10.79 0.71
C ILE A 97 8.67 -11.51 -0.60
N LEU A 98 7.89 -12.54 -0.94
CA LEU A 98 8.07 -13.30 -2.16
C LEU A 98 8.03 -12.42 -3.42
N LEU A 99 7.03 -11.55 -3.52
CA LEU A 99 6.81 -10.73 -4.69
C LEU A 99 7.77 -9.55 -4.76
N GLU A 100 7.90 -8.77 -3.66
CA GLU A 100 8.70 -7.54 -3.67
C GLU A 100 10.20 -7.84 -3.76
N CYS A 101 10.72 -8.87 -3.06
CA CYS A 101 12.13 -9.23 -3.15
C CYS A 101 12.51 -9.77 -4.53
N HIS A 102 11.61 -10.51 -5.19
CA HIS A 102 11.84 -10.94 -6.57
C HIS A 102 11.82 -9.75 -7.52
N ALA A 103 10.77 -8.92 -7.46
CA ALA A 103 10.63 -7.74 -8.31
C ALA A 103 11.76 -6.71 -8.11
N LEU A 104 12.27 -6.57 -6.88
CA LEU A 104 13.41 -5.70 -6.57
C LEU A 104 14.70 -6.19 -7.25
N ARG A 105 14.99 -7.51 -7.20
CA ARG A 105 16.17 -8.06 -7.91
C ARG A 105 16.11 -7.75 -9.40
N GLU A 106 14.96 -8.03 -10.03
CA GLU A 106 14.71 -7.71 -11.44
C GLU A 106 14.87 -6.20 -11.72
N SER A 107 14.37 -5.36 -10.80
CA SER A 107 14.46 -3.89 -10.97
C SER A 107 15.90 -3.39 -10.85
N VAL A 108 16.69 -3.92 -9.93
CA VAL A 108 18.12 -3.56 -9.80
C VAL A 108 18.92 -3.99 -11.03
N GLU A 109 18.57 -5.13 -11.65
CA GLU A 109 19.23 -5.62 -12.85
C GLU A 109 18.82 -4.87 -14.13
N ASN A 110 17.54 -4.50 -14.25
CA ASN A 110 16.96 -3.92 -15.47
C ASN A 110 16.81 -2.38 -15.41
N GLY A 111 16.87 -1.78 -14.22
CA GLY A 111 16.65 -0.35 -14.04
C GLY A 111 17.71 0.52 -14.74
N ASP A 112 17.26 1.58 -15.36
CA ASP A 112 18.09 2.59 -16.01
C ASP A 112 18.31 3.83 -15.09
N THR A 113 18.91 4.88 -15.64
CA THR A 113 19.15 6.15 -14.94
C THR A 113 17.84 6.83 -14.53
N ASP A 114 16.76 6.67 -15.30
CA ASP A 114 15.45 7.23 -14.97
C ASP A 114 14.85 6.52 -13.75
N TRP A 115 14.99 5.18 -13.69
CA TRP A 115 14.61 4.41 -12.50
C TRP A 115 15.40 4.84 -11.25
N GLU A 116 16.72 5.05 -11.36
CA GLU A 116 17.53 5.55 -10.24
C GLU A 116 17.05 6.92 -9.78
N GLY A 117 16.75 7.82 -10.72
CA GLY A 117 16.21 9.15 -10.43
C GLY A 117 14.87 9.10 -9.70
N ASP A 118 13.96 8.25 -10.16
CA ASP A 118 12.65 8.02 -9.52
C ASP A 118 12.83 7.46 -8.08
N LEU A 119 13.75 6.50 -7.89
CA LEU A 119 14.04 5.92 -6.59
C LEU A 119 14.65 6.94 -5.62
N VAL A 120 15.58 7.77 -6.07
CA VAL A 120 16.15 8.87 -5.27
C VAL A 120 15.07 9.85 -4.84
N ALA A 121 14.18 10.26 -5.74
CA ALA A 121 13.08 11.17 -5.43
C ALA A 121 12.10 10.56 -4.43
N ALA A 122 11.73 9.28 -4.60
CA ALA A 122 10.81 8.59 -3.71
C ALA A 122 11.41 8.44 -2.29
N HIS A 123 12.68 8.01 -2.17
CA HIS A 123 13.36 7.92 -0.88
C HIS A 123 13.50 9.28 -0.19
N HIS A 124 13.83 10.34 -0.94
CA HIS A 124 13.93 11.69 -0.37
C HIS A 124 12.60 12.15 0.24
N ASN A 125 11.49 11.95 -0.48
CA ASN A 125 10.16 12.32 0.00
C ASN A 125 9.76 11.55 1.27
N LEU A 126 10.01 10.23 1.29
CA LEU A 126 9.76 9.39 2.45
C LEU A 126 10.59 9.87 3.65
N HIS A 127 11.90 10.06 3.47
CA HIS A 127 12.79 10.53 4.52
C HIS A 127 12.37 11.87 5.13
N LEU A 128 11.87 12.82 4.32
CA LEU A 128 11.34 14.08 4.83
C LEU A 128 10.13 13.87 5.76
N MET A 129 9.25 12.92 5.44
CA MET A 129 8.09 12.62 6.29
C MET A 129 8.49 11.86 7.56
N GLU A 130 9.43 10.92 7.48
CA GLU A 130 9.98 10.23 8.64
C GLU A 130 10.56 11.22 9.67
N ARG A 131 11.27 12.23 9.21
CA ARG A 131 11.78 13.30 10.08
C ARG A 131 10.65 14.10 10.75
N ARG A 132 9.54 14.37 10.06
CA ARG A 132 8.36 15.05 10.65
C ARG A 132 7.67 14.15 11.66
N MET A 133 7.44 12.88 11.33
CA MET A 133 6.87 11.91 12.25
C MET A 133 7.71 11.78 13.53
N LYS A 134 9.03 11.78 13.42
CA LYS A 134 9.95 11.76 14.55
C LYS A 134 9.80 12.99 15.47
N SER A 135 9.46 14.15 14.94
CA SER A 135 9.20 15.36 15.73
C SER A 135 7.83 15.36 16.43
N GLY A 136 7.03 14.29 16.29
CA GLY A 136 5.70 14.13 16.89
C GLY A 136 4.57 14.75 16.08
N ASP A 137 4.82 15.15 14.84
CA ASP A 137 3.79 15.65 13.93
C ASP A 137 3.04 14.49 13.27
N GLU A 138 2.00 14.01 13.95
CA GLU A 138 1.15 12.93 13.45
C GLU A 138 0.08 13.40 12.45
N THR A 139 -0.01 14.70 12.17
CA THR A 139 -1.01 15.25 11.26
C THR A 139 -0.81 14.80 9.81
N GLU A 140 0.41 14.37 9.47
CA GLU A 140 0.84 13.96 8.14
C GLU A 140 0.91 12.43 7.95
N LYS A 141 0.28 11.63 8.82
CA LYS A 141 0.34 10.15 8.75
C LYS A 141 -0.06 9.59 7.40
N GLU A 142 -1.12 10.13 6.79
CA GLU A 142 -1.58 9.68 5.47
C GLU A 142 -0.55 9.99 4.38
N LEU A 143 0.06 11.18 4.46
CA LEU A 143 1.08 11.59 3.51
C LEU A 143 2.37 10.77 3.68
N TRP A 144 2.76 10.48 4.93
CA TRP A 144 3.87 9.58 5.21
C TRP A 144 3.64 8.19 4.62
N LYS A 145 2.46 7.59 4.82
CA LYS A 145 2.12 6.27 4.26
C LYS A 145 2.00 6.27 2.73
N ARG A 146 1.64 7.40 2.14
CA ARG A 146 1.70 7.57 0.69
C ARG A 146 3.13 7.52 0.17
N TYR A 147 4.07 8.21 0.82
CA TYR A 147 5.47 8.19 0.41
C TYR A 147 6.16 6.85 0.71
N ASP A 148 5.76 6.14 1.76
CA ASP A 148 6.13 4.76 2.03
C ASP A 148 5.73 3.84 0.85
N TRP A 149 4.48 3.94 0.40
CA TRP A 149 4.00 3.28 -0.81
C TRP A 149 4.80 3.65 -2.07
N GLU A 150 5.01 4.95 -2.30
CA GLU A 150 5.73 5.44 -3.48
C GLU A 150 7.18 4.92 -3.51
N PHE A 151 7.83 4.83 -2.34
CA PHE A 151 9.18 4.27 -2.22
C PHE A 151 9.21 2.78 -2.55
N HIS A 152 8.34 1.97 -1.95
CA HIS A 152 8.24 0.54 -2.26
C HIS A 152 7.92 0.29 -3.74
N LEU A 153 7.04 1.09 -4.32
CA LEU A 153 6.74 1.00 -5.76
C LEU A 153 7.95 1.38 -6.62
N ALA A 154 8.69 2.43 -6.26
CA ALA A 154 9.88 2.86 -6.99
C ALA A 154 10.96 1.77 -6.98
N LEU A 155 11.17 1.08 -5.85
CA LEU A 155 12.10 -0.04 -5.74
C LEU A 155 11.86 -1.13 -6.79
N ILE A 156 10.60 -1.46 -7.05
CA ILE A 156 10.22 -2.60 -7.90
C ILE A 156 9.78 -2.23 -9.32
N ARG A 157 9.76 -0.94 -9.67
CA ARG A 157 9.13 -0.44 -10.89
C ARG A 157 9.76 -0.96 -12.17
N ALA A 158 11.09 -1.18 -12.17
CA ALA A 158 11.83 -1.67 -13.32
C ALA A 158 11.84 -3.21 -13.46
N CYS A 159 11.01 -3.94 -12.71
CA CYS A 159 10.90 -5.40 -12.81
C CYS A 159 10.28 -5.91 -14.12
N ASN A 160 9.86 -5.01 -15.02
CA ASN A 160 9.26 -5.32 -16.32
C ASN A 160 8.01 -6.24 -16.29
N SER A 161 7.33 -6.31 -15.14
CA SER A 161 6.13 -7.14 -14.97
C SER A 161 4.96 -6.31 -14.45
N LYS A 162 4.05 -5.94 -15.37
CA LYS A 162 2.80 -5.26 -15.02
C LYS A 162 1.98 -6.05 -13.98
N ASN A 163 1.90 -7.36 -14.13
CA ASN A 163 1.14 -8.22 -13.22
C ASN A 163 1.72 -8.20 -11.80
N MET A 164 3.06 -8.20 -11.65
CA MET A 164 3.69 -8.08 -10.32
C MET A 164 3.37 -6.73 -9.67
N LEU A 165 3.41 -5.64 -10.43
CA LEU A 165 3.09 -4.31 -9.92
C LEU A 165 1.61 -4.19 -9.50
N GLU A 166 0.69 -4.78 -10.25
CA GLU A 166 -0.74 -4.83 -9.90
C GLU A 166 -0.99 -5.66 -8.63
N LEU A 167 -0.35 -6.83 -8.50
CA LEU A 167 -0.44 -7.65 -7.30
C LEU A 167 0.20 -6.97 -6.08
N HIS A 168 1.36 -6.33 -6.26
CA HIS A 168 2.00 -5.54 -5.22
C HIS A 168 1.06 -4.47 -4.67
N ALA A 169 0.37 -3.73 -5.55
CA ALA A 169 -0.58 -2.71 -5.13
C ALA A 169 -1.68 -3.27 -4.20
N VAL A 170 -2.24 -4.43 -4.52
CA VAL A 170 -3.27 -5.07 -3.68
C VAL A 170 -2.68 -5.51 -2.34
N LEU A 171 -1.55 -6.20 -2.34
CA LEU A 171 -0.92 -6.73 -1.12
C LEU A 171 -0.45 -5.61 -0.18
N PHE A 172 0.15 -4.56 -0.74
CA PHE A 172 0.63 -3.42 0.03
C PHE A 172 -0.51 -2.73 0.79
N TRP A 173 -1.64 -2.45 0.11
CA TRP A 173 -2.79 -1.81 0.75
C TRP A 173 -3.47 -2.71 1.79
N LYS A 174 -3.50 -4.01 1.58
CA LYS A 174 -3.96 -4.97 2.60
C LYS A 174 -3.06 -4.94 3.83
N TYR A 175 -1.74 -4.95 3.65
CA TYR A 175 -0.77 -4.88 4.74
C TYR A 175 -0.86 -3.53 5.49
N LEU A 176 -0.92 -2.42 4.74
CA LEU A 176 -1.05 -1.08 5.31
C LEU A 176 -2.27 -0.95 6.23
N ARG A 177 -3.39 -1.57 5.87
CA ARG A 177 -4.59 -1.59 6.70
C ARG A 177 -4.30 -2.10 8.12
N TYR A 178 -3.49 -3.14 8.27
CA TYR A 178 -3.10 -3.64 9.59
C TYR A 178 -2.24 -2.64 10.34
N GLN A 179 -1.26 -2.04 9.68
CA GLN A 179 -0.42 -1.02 10.30
C GLN A 179 -1.22 0.20 10.76
N MET A 180 -2.23 0.62 10.00
CA MET A 180 -3.09 1.76 10.36
C MET A 180 -4.01 1.47 11.53
N LEU A 181 -4.44 0.22 11.73
CA LEU A 181 -5.28 -0.17 12.86
C LEU A 181 -4.55 -0.13 14.21
N VAL A 182 -3.24 -0.42 14.22
CA VAL A 182 -2.43 -0.40 15.46
C VAL A 182 -1.67 0.90 15.66
N LEU A 183 -1.62 1.76 14.63
CA LEU A 183 -1.08 3.13 14.65
C LEU A 183 0.33 3.27 15.26
N THR A 184 1.21 2.30 15.06
CA THR A 184 2.55 2.36 15.60
C THR A 184 3.58 2.80 14.56
N TYR A 185 4.32 3.85 14.89
CA TYR A 185 5.48 4.31 14.13
C TYR A 185 6.76 3.67 14.68
N ARG A 186 7.50 2.91 13.85
CA ARG A 186 8.74 2.23 14.25
C ARG A 186 9.96 3.16 14.37
N GLY A 187 9.77 4.45 14.12
CA GLY A 187 10.79 5.47 14.34
C GLY A 187 12.02 5.34 13.46
N ASP A 188 13.18 5.61 14.08
CA ASP A 188 14.48 5.64 13.41
C ASP A 188 14.89 4.28 12.81
N GLU A 189 14.41 3.17 13.37
CA GLU A 189 14.71 1.83 12.87
C GLU A 189 14.16 1.64 11.46
N ALA A 190 12.89 1.97 11.22
CA ALA A 190 12.29 1.87 9.90
C ALA A 190 12.96 2.82 8.90
N ALA A 191 13.29 4.04 9.32
CA ALA A 191 13.97 5.01 8.47
C ALA A 191 15.39 4.53 8.07
N GLN A 192 16.11 3.88 8.98
CA GLN A 192 17.42 3.29 8.67
C GLN A 192 17.28 2.09 7.73
N GLU A 193 16.27 1.23 7.93
CA GLU A 193 15.99 0.11 7.04
C GLU A 193 15.69 0.60 5.60
N HIS A 194 14.86 1.64 5.43
CA HIS A 194 14.61 2.23 4.12
C HIS A 194 15.88 2.74 3.46
N LYS A 195 16.75 3.41 4.25
CA LYS A 195 18.05 3.87 3.76
C LYS A 195 18.95 2.72 3.33
N ASP A 196 19.01 1.63 4.09
CA ASP A 196 19.86 0.48 3.79
C ASP A 196 19.40 -0.25 2.51
N ILE A 197 18.07 -0.34 2.29
CA ILE A 197 17.50 -0.88 1.04
C ILE A 197 17.87 0.02 -0.14
N PHE A 198 17.68 1.33 0.02
CA PHE A 198 17.98 2.34 -0.99
C PHE A 198 19.45 2.32 -1.39
N ASP A 199 20.37 2.32 -0.42
CA ASP A 199 21.82 2.30 -0.68
C ASP A 199 22.23 1.03 -1.43
N ALA A 200 21.69 -0.14 -1.04
CA ALA A 200 21.98 -1.40 -1.72
C ALA A 200 21.44 -1.43 -3.17
N ALA A 201 20.24 -0.87 -3.39
CA ALA A 201 19.63 -0.80 -4.71
C ALA A 201 20.44 0.11 -5.66
N LEU A 202 20.89 1.28 -5.19
CA LEU A 202 21.74 2.19 -5.99
C LEU A 202 23.15 1.63 -6.21
N ALA A 203 23.67 0.84 -5.25
CA ALA A 203 24.94 0.13 -5.43
C ALA A 203 24.82 -1.06 -6.41
N ARG A 204 23.63 -1.31 -6.97
CA ARG A 204 23.34 -2.45 -7.86
C ARG A 204 23.60 -3.82 -7.23
N ASP A 205 23.59 -3.91 -5.89
CA ASP A 205 23.64 -5.19 -5.18
C ASP A 205 22.22 -5.75 -4.99
N SER A 206 21.70 -6.44 -6.01
CA SER A 206 20.34 -6.98 -6.02
C SER A 206 20.09 -7.96 -4.87
N GLN A 207 21.12 -8.71 -4.45
CA GLN A 207 21.02 -9.68 -3.36
C GLN A 207 20.96 -8.99 -1.99
N ALA A 208 21.81 -7.97 -1.76
CA ALA A 208 21.77 -7.18 -0.54
C ALA A 208 20.47 -6.41 -0.44
N ALA A 209 20.04 -5.74 -1.50
CA ALA A 209 18.78 -4.99 -1.54
C ALA A 209 17.57 -5.88 -1.17
N ALA A 210 17.48 -7.08 -1.76
CA ALA A 210 16.39 -8.01 -1.47
C ALA A 210 16.43 -8.52 -0.01
N ARG A 211 17.62 -8.86 0.54
CA ARG A 211 17.73 -9.24 1.95
C ARG A 211 17.30 -8.14 2.90
N ARG A 212 17.70 -6.89 2.64
CA ARG A 212 17.29 -5.73 3.47
C ARG A 212 15.78 -5.49 3.39
N LEU A 213 15.18 -5.66 2.21
CA LEU A 213 13.74 -5.55 2.05
C LEU A 213 12.98 -6.66 2.80
N GLU A 214 13.46 -7.90 2.76
CA GLU A 214 12.91 -9.02 3.53
C GLU A 214 12.97 -8.74 5.04
N GLU A 215 14.13 -8.30 5.54
CA GLU A 215 14.33 -7.88 6.94
C GLU A 215 13.34 -6.77 7.34
N HIS A 216 13.20 -5.74 6.50
CA HIS A 216 12.29 -4.62 6.72
C HIS A 216 10.82 -5.06 6.82
N ILE A 217 10.34 -5.89 5.88
CA ILE A 217 8.96 -6.39 5.90
C ILE A 217 8.73 -7.29 7.12
N THR A 218 9.71 -8.15 7.46
CA THR A 218 9.64 -9.04 8.62
C THR A 218 9.59 -8.25 9.92
N ASN A 219 10.44 -7.25 10.08
CA ASN A 219 10.44 -6.38 11.27
C ASN A 219 9.12 -5.60 11.40
N GLY A 220 8.57 -5.14 10.27
CA GLY A 220 7.26 -4.51 10.22
C GLY A 220 6.13 -5.45 10.63
N LEU A 221 6.19 -6.72 10.20
CA LEU A 221 5.24 -7.77 10.60
C LEU A 221 5.28 -8.01 12.11
N VAL A 222 6.48 -8.28 12.67
CA VAL A 222 6.66 -8.54 14.11
C VAL A 222 6.11 -7.38 14.93
N HIS A 223 6.50 -6.15 14.60
CA HIS A 223 6.03 -4.96 15.28
C HIS A 223 4.50 -4.80 15.24
N THR A 224 3.86 -5.11 14.10
CA THR A 224 2.40 -5.02 13.97
C THR A 224 1.70 -6.13 14.75
N LEU A 225 2.24 -7.36 14.74
CA LEU A 225 1.70 -8.50 15.51
C LEU A 225 1.75 -8.27 17.02
N ASP A 226 2.84 -7.64 17.52
CA ASP A 226 3.00 -7.33 18.94
C ASP A 226 2.01 -6.25 19.42
N ALA A 227 1.57 -5.38 18.51
CA ALA A 227 0.60 -4.31 18.80
C ALA A 227 -0.87 -4.74 18.63
N MET A 228 -1.16 -5.91 18.03
CA MET A 228 -2.50 -6.52 17.88
C MET A 228 -2.87 -7.39 19.10
#